data_8a2196c42331dacb521d32ffd4b57e48
#
_entry.id   8a2196c42331dacb521d32ffd4b57e48
#
_cell.length_a   1.000
_cell.length_b   1.000
_cell.length_c   1.000
_cell.angle_alpha   90.00
_cell.angle_beta   90.00
_cell.angle_gamma   90.00
#
_symmetry.space_group_name_H-M   'P 1'
#
loop_
_entity.id
_entity.type
_entity.pdbx_description
1 polymer ?
#
loop_
_entity_poly.entity_id
_entity_poly.type
_entity_poly.pdbx_seq_one_letter_code
_entity_poly.pdbx_strand_id
1 'polypeptide(L)'
;MAPWQQGIARIEAFFSGQAYAPHRHDTYSIGYTIHGVQSFDYRGARADSTPGQVIVLHPDEIHTGEAGTEDGFHYRMIYIEPSIVRDALGPRASTLPFVKNAVFEDPSLLHAVHAACTDMERVLEPTALDEIAVLLADGLLANNASIRRFESALIDARALERARAHLDANLGRTVASAELEAITGQDRFSLARQFRKAYGTSPYRYLMMRRLDRARAEIAAGLGLADAALAAGFSDQSHMTRRFKANYGISPGHWQRLVAGGQP
;
A
#
# COMPACT_ATOMS: atom_id res chain seq x y z
N MET A 1 -1.86 10.50 11.11
CA MET A 1 -1.96 9.17 10.44
C MET A 1 -2.89 8.30 11.27
N ALA A 2 -3.95 7.78 10.67
CA ALA A 2 -4.84 6.84 11.36
C ALA A 2 -4.19 5.45 11.54
N PRO A 3 -4.65 4.64 12.52
CA PRO A 3 -4.17 3.28 12.69
C PRO A 3 -4.38 2.43 11.43
N TRP A 4 -3.46 1.50 11.18
CA TRP A 4 -3.65 0.46 10.16
C TRP A 4 -4.78 -0.48 10.59
N GLN A 5 -5.77 -0.66 9.73
CA GLN A 5 -6.94 -1.49 10.02
C GLN A 5 -7.24 -2.41 8.85
N GLN A 6 -7.17 -3.72 9.06
CA GLN A 6 -7.59 -4.74 8.09
C GLN A 6 -7.08 -4.48 6.65
N GLY A 7 -5.81 -4.12 6.50
CA GLY A 7 -5.19 -3.87 5.20
C GLY A 7 -5.48 -2.49 4.59
N ILE A 8 -6.03 -1.56 5.37
CA ILE A 8 -6.28 -0.17 4.98
C ILE A 8 -5.57 0.79 5.94
N ALA A 9 -4.79 1.73 5.40
CA ALA A 9 -4.25 2.87 6.16
C ALA A 9 -4.77 4.18 5.58
N ARG A 10 -4.92 5.18 6.44
CA ARG A 10 -5.38 6.52 6.08
C ARG A 10 -4.37 7.54 6.55
N ILE A 11 -3.98 8.44 5.67
CA ILE A 11 -3.00 9.48 5.97
C ILE A 11 -3.56 10.84 5.55
N GLU A 12 -3.38 11.80 6.43
CA GLU A 12 -3.48 13.22 6.11
C GLU A 12 -2.14 13.85 6.52
N ALA A 13 -1.50 14.57 5.61
CA ALA A 13 -0.20 15.16 5.87
C ALA A 13 0.02 16.44 5.05
N PHE A 14 0.86 17.30 5.61
CA PHE A 14 1.40 18.47 4.96
C PHE A 14 2.91 18.35 4.85
N PHE A 15 3.45 18.69 3.68
CA PHE A 15 4.89 18.75 3.44
C PHE A 15 5.28 20.02 2.70
N SER A 16 6.47 20.53 3.03
CA SER A 16 7.19 21.56 2.28
C SER A 16 8.50 20.96 1.75
N GLY A 17 8.88 21.28 0.51
CA GLY A 17 10.08 20.74 -0.12
C GLY A 17 9.97 19.24 -0.47
N GLN A 18 11.07 18.50 -0.36
CA GLN A 18 11.11 17.07 -0.65
C GLN A 18 10.50 16.27 0.51
N ALA A 19 9.36 15.62 0.25
CA ALA A 19 8.66 14.81 1.23
C ALA A 19 9.19 13.37 1.28
N TYR A 20 9.36 12.73 0.11
CA TYR A 20 9.71 11.31 0.01
C TYR A 20 10.79 11.09 -1.06
N ALA A 21 11.88 10.41 -0.67
CA ALA A 21 12.85 9.85 -1.60
C ALA A 21 12.19 8.72 -2.45
N PRO A 22 12.80 8.29 -3.58
CA PRO A 22 12.28 7.20 -4.36
C PRO A 22 12.01 5.96 -3.50
N HIS A 23 10.76 5.50 -3.51
CA HIS A 23 10.29 4.35 -2.72
C HIS A 23 9.14 3.65 -3.42
N ARG A 24 8.67 2.55 -2.87
CA ARG A 24 7.51 1.80 -3.34
C ARG A 24 6.92 0.98 -2.21
N HIS A 25 5.64 0.73 -2.28
CA HIS A 25 4.90 -0.14 -1.36
C HIS A 25 4.05 -1.15 -2.14
N ASP A 26 3.47 -2.12 -1.45
CA ASP A 26 2.67 -3.20 -2.04
C ASP A 26 1.17 -2.91 -2.08
N THR A 27 0.78 -1.69 -1.69
CA THR A 27 -0.60 -1.22 -1.68
C THR A 27 -0.91 -0.33 -2.88
N TYR A 28 -2.19 -0.23 -3.24
CA TYR A 28 -2.65 0.95 -3.96
C TYR A 28 -2.56 2.15 -3.03
N SER A 29 -2.13 3.29 -3.55
CA SER A 29 -2.28 4.60 -2.90
C SER A 29 -3.31 5.40 -3.68
N ILE A 30 -4.41 5.71 -3.03
CA ILE A 30 -5.52 6.46 -3.63
C ILE A 30 -5.77 7.68 -2.76
N GLY A 31 -5.58 8.85 -3.32
CA GLY A 31 -5.67 10.08 -2.55
C GLY A 31 -6.06 11.28 -3.38
N TYR A 32 -6.05 12.44 -2.77
CA TYR A 32 -6.25 13.72 -3.44
C TYR A 32 -5.51 14.84 -2.74
N THR A 33 -5.15 15.86 -3.53
CA THR A 33 -4.54 17.09 -3.02
C THR A 33 -5.62 18.02 -2.47
N ILE A 34 -5.43 18.50 -1.23
CA ILE A 34 -6.32 19.46 -0.56
C ILE A 34 -5.88 20.89 -0.86
N HIS A 35 -4.57 21.16 -0.75
CA HIS A 35 -3.97 22.48 -0.94
C HIS A 35 -2.57 22.35 -1.53
N GLY A 36 -2.11 23.35 -2.26
CA GLY A 36 -0.82 23.39 -2.92
C GLY A 36 -0.72 22.46 -4.12
N VAL A 37 0.49 22.10 -4.49
CA VAL A 37 0.79 21.19 -5.61
C VAL A 37 1.64 20.03 -5.10
N GLN A 38 1.12 18.81 -5.23
CA GLN A 38 1.89 17.60 -4.98
C GLN A 38 2.53 17.14 -6.28
N SER A 39 3.86 17.18 -6.35
CA SER A 39 4.65 16.73 -7.49
C SER A 39 5.34 15.41 -7.17
N PHE A 40 5.41 14.52 -8.14
CA PHE A 40 6.07 13.23 -7.98
C PHE A 40 6.50 12.63 -9.32
N ASP A 41 7.59 11.86 -9.30
CA ASP A 41 7.99 11.04 -10.43
C ASP A 41 7.31 9.68 -10.31
N TYR A 42 6.71 9.21 -11.39
CA TYR A 42 5.99 7.95 -11.47
C TYR A 42 6.05 7.36 -12.87
N ARG A 43 6.48 6.11 -13.01
CA ARG A 43 6.59 5.40 -14.30
C ARG A 43 7.41 6.17 -15.37
N GLY A 44 8.46 6.85 -14.94
CA GLY A 44 9.34 7.60 -15.83
C GLY A 44 8.80 8.95 -16.31
N ALA A 45 7.70 9.43 -15.73
CA ALA A 45 7.14 10.74 -16.00
C ALA A 45 6.91 11.51 -14.69
N ARG A 46 7.04 12.83 -14.75
CA ARG A 46 6.62 13.72 -13.67
C ARG A 46 5.11 13.93 -13.75
N ALA A 47 4.47 13.92 -12.60
CA ALA A 47 3.06 14.23 -12.44
C ALA A 47 2.87 15.29 -11.34
N ASP A 48 1.97 16.23 -11.58
CA ASP A 48 1.59 17.27 -10.64
C ASP A 48 0.09 17.13 -10.34
N SER A 49 -0.26 17.09 -9.05
CA SER A 49 -1.63 17.04 -8.58
C SER A 49 -1.98 18.35 -7.87
N THR A 50 -3.05 18.97 -8.32
CA THR A 50 -3.63 20.19 -7.76
C THR A 50 -4.87 19.88 -6.92
N PRO A 51 -5.41 20.85 -6.13
CA PRO A 51 -6.57 20.63 -5.28
C PRO A 51 -7.76 20.04 -6.05
N GLY A 52 -8.34 18.96 -5.46
CA GLY A 52 -9.49 18.24 -6.03
C GLY A 52 -9.14 17.15 -7.03
N GLN A 53 -7.89 17.04 -7.47
CA GLN A 53 -7.46 15.96 -8.34
C GLN A 53 -7.14 14.70 -7.54
N VAL A 54 -7.58 13.57 -8.07
CA VAL A 54 -7.31 12.23 -7.51
C VAL A 54 -5.95 11.74 -7.98
N ILE A 55 -5.24 11.11 -7.06
CA ILE A 55 -3.96 10.44 -7.29
C ILE A 55 -4.19 8.94 -7.13
N VAL A 56 -3.72 8.13 -8.10
CA VAL A 56 -3.71 6.66 -8.00
C VAL A 56 -2.32 6.14 -8.32
N LEU A 57 -1.64 5.57 -7.33
CA LEU A 57 -0.37 4.87 -7.50
C LEU A 57 -0.59 3.37 -7.29
N HIS A 58 0.00 2.56 -8.16
CA HIS A 58 -0.19 1.11 -8.12
C HIS A 58 0.84 0.42 -7.21
N PRO A 59 0.50 -0.78 -6.73
CA PRO A 59 1.42 -1.60 -5.97
C PRO A 59 2.73 -1.84 -6.72
N ASP A 60 3.83 -1.84 -5.97
CA ASP A 60 5.19 -2.16 -6.43
C ASP A 60 5.79 -1.20 -7.49
N GLU A 61 5.17 -0.04 -7.71
CA GLU A 61 5.66 1.01 -8.60
C GLU A 61 6.48 2.05 -7.83
N ILE A 62 7.67 2.37 -8.36
CA ILE A 62 8.55 3.37 -7.75
C ILE A 62 7.98 4.77 -7.97
N HIS A 63 7.96 5.57 -6.92
CA HIS A 63 7.57 6.98 -6.96
C HIS A 63 8.32 7.82 -5.94
N THR A 64 8.34 9.13 -6.16
CA THR A 64 8.85 10.16 -5.24
C THR A 64 7.68 10.96 -4.66
N GLY A 65 7.98 12.01 -3.90
CA GLY A 65 7.00 12.99 -3.46
C GLY A 65 7.69 14.27 -3.01
N GLU A 66 7.27 15.40 -3.57
CA GLU A 66 7.78 16.72 -3.23
C GLU A 66 6.72 17.80 -3.41
N ALA A 67 6.95 18.97 -2.82
CA ALA A 67 6.13 20.14 -3.06
C ALA A 67 6.45 20.72 -4.45
N GLY A 68 5.41 20.91 -5.27
CA GLY A 68 5.51 21.55 -6.58
C GLY A 68 5.62 23.08 -6.50
N THR A 69 5.31 23.64 -5.32
CA THR A 69 5.40 25.08 -5.02
C THR A 69 6.04 25.32 -3.65
N GLU A 70 6.49 26.55 -3.40
CA GLU A 70 7.11 26.92 -2.11
C GLU A 70 6.14 26.82 -0.93
N ASP A 71 4.84 26.95 -1.15
CA ASP A 71 3.80 26.87 -0.13
C ASP A 71 3.59 25.44 0.43
N GLY A 72 4.25 24.46 -0.16
CA GLY A 72 4.06 23.06 0.22
C GLY A 72 2.81 22.45 -0.39
N PHE A 73 2.43 21.25 0.11
CA PHE A 73 1.19 20.59 -0.27
C PHE A 73 0.57 19.87 0.91
N HIS A 74 -0.76 19.85 0.91
CA HIS A 74 -1.60 19.15 1.87
C HIS A 74 -2.43 18.12 1.13
N TYR A 75 -2.44 16.87 1.60
CA TYR A 75 -3.13 15.79 0.91
C TYR A 75 -3.73 14.78 1.89
N ARG A 76 -4.71 14.02 1.38
CA ARG A 76 -5.23 12.80 2.01
C ARG A 76 -4.95 11.61 1.13
N MET A 77 -4.58 10.49 1.73
CA MET A 77 -4.24 9.27 1.01
C MET A 77 -4.73 8.05 1.77
N ILE A 78 -5.31 7.10 1.04
CA ILE A 78 -5.62 5.76 1.51
C ILE A 78 -4.63 4.80 0.89
N TYR A 79 -4.03 3.97 1.71
CA TYR A 79 -3.27 2.81 1.28
C TYR A 79 -4.15 1.58 1.49
N ILE A 80 -4.43 0.84 0.41
CA ILE A 80 -5.29 -0.34 0.45
C ILE A 80 -4.59 -1.53 -0.18
N GLU A 81 -4.62 -2.67 0.53
CA GLU A 81 -4.04 -3.91 0.01
C GLU A 81 -4.75 -4.38 -1.26
N PRO A 82 -3.98 -4.82 -2.30
CA PRO A 82 -4.57 -5.37 -3.53
C PRO A 82 -5.51 -6.55 -3.32
N SER A 83 -5.29 -7.34 -2.25
CA SER A 83 -6.17 -8.43 -1.84
C SER A 83 -7.58 -7.93 -1.55
N ILE A 84 -7.72 -6.82 -0.82
CA ILE A 84 -9.00 -6.23 -0.46
C ILE A 84 -9.71 -5.70 -1.70
N VAL A 85 -8.97 -4.99 -2.58
CA VAL A 85 -9.52 -4.52 -3.87
C VAL A 85 -10.05 -5.69 -4.69
N ARG A 86 -9.28 -6.78 -4.78
CA ARG A 86 -9.70 -7.98 -5.50
C ARG A 86 -10.94 -8.62 -4.88
N ASP A 87 -10.96 -8.75 -3.55
CA ASP A 87 -12.08 -9.38 -2.84
C ASP A 87 -13.36 -8.53 -2.95
N ALA A 88 -13.26 -7.18 -2.88
CA ALA A 88 -14.36 -6.25 -3.09
C ALA A 88 -14.89 -6.29 -4.54
N LEU A 89 -14.03 -6.52 -5.53
CA LEU A 89 -14.45 -6.69 -6.93
C LEU A 89 -15.09 -8.05 -7.19
N GLY A 90 -14.63 -9.09 -6.48
CA GLY A 90 -15.12 -10.46 -6.68
C GLY A 90 -15.03 -10.90 -8.14
N PRO A 91 -16.07 -11.57 -8.68
CA PRO A 91 -16.06 -12.07 -10.06
C PRO A 91 -16.14 -10.97 -11.14
N ARG A 92 -16.35 -9.69 -10.77
CA ARG A 92 -16.41 -8.56 -11.71
C ARG A 92 -15.07 -8.25 -12.38
N ALA A 93 -13.95 -8.68 -11.79
CA ALA A 93 -12.64 -8.49 -12.36
C ALA A 93 -11.74 -9.73 -12.18
N SER A 94 -11.17 -10.22 -13.27
CA SER A 94 -10.21 -11.33 -13.26
C SER A 94 -8.79 -10.91 -12.88
N THR A 95 -8.51 -9.61 -12.90
CA THR A 95 -7.21 -9.02 -12.57
C THR A 95 -7.41 -7.73 -11.79
N LEU A 96 -6.37 -7.31 -11.08
CA LEU A 96 -6.36 -6.00 -10.43
C LEU A 96 -6.55 -4.88 -11.46
N PRO A 97 -7.35 -3.85 -11.14
CA PRO A 97 -7.55 -2.70 -12.03
C PRO A 97 -6.23 -1.96 -12.30
N PHE A 98 -6.06 -1.52 -13.53
CA PHE A 98 -4.94 -0.71 -13.95
C PHE A 98 -5.40 0.67 -14.42
N VAL A 99 -5.16 1.68 -13.62
CA VAL A 99 -5.43 3.08 -13.95
C VAL A 99 -4.22 3.66 -14.68
N LYS A 100 -4.43 4.16 -15.90
CA LYS A 100 -3.32 4.61 -16.75
C LYS A 100 -2.68 5.90 -16.24
N ASN A 101 -3.50 6.89 -15.95
CA ASN A 101 -3.05 8.21 -15.50
C ASN A 101 -2.93 8.22 -13.98
N ALA A 102 -1.79 8.67 -13.46
CA ALA A 102 -1.60 8.76 -12.02
C ALA A 102 -2.43 9.89 -11.38
N VAL A 103 -2.72 10.95 -12.13
CA VAL A 103 -3.49 12.12 -11.69
C VAL A 103 -4.65 12.36 -12.67
N PHE A 104 -5.85 12.51 -12.14
CA PHE A 104 -7.06 12.74 -12.92
C PHE A 104 -8.21 13.25 -12.05
N GLU A 105 -9.31 13.64 -12.65
CA GLU A 105 -10.53 14.03 -11.95
C GLU A 105 -11.50 12.85 -11.91
N ASP A 106 -11.91 12.46 -10.70
CA ASP A 106 -12.95 11.45 -10.47
C ASP A 106 -13.72 11.78 -9.18
N PRO A 107 -14.94 12.31 -9.29
CA PRO A 107 -15.76 12.67 -8.13
C PRO A 107 -16.07 11.49 -7.21
N SER A 108 -16.19 10.28 -7.74
CA SER A 108 -16.52 9.09 -6.96
C SER A 108 -15.35 8.65 -6.08
N LEU A 109 -14.13 8.56 -6.67
CA LEU A 109 -12.91 8.29 -5.91
C LEU A 109 -12.59 9.39 -4.91
N LEU A 110 -12.73 10.67 -5.33
CA LEU A 110 -12.56 11.81 -4.42
C LEU A 110 -13.49 11.70 -3.22
N HIS A 111 -14.79 11.41 -3.46
CA HIS A 111 -15.78 11.24 -2.39
C HIS A 111 -15.40 10.06 -1.46
N ALA A 112 -15.00 8.92 -2.01
CA ALA A 112 -14.62 7.75 -1.24
C ALA A 112 -13.43 8.03 -0.31
N VAL A 113 -12.36 8.68 -0.83
CA VAL A 113 -11.20 9.07 -0.02
C VAL A 113 -11.59 10.12 1.02
N HIS A 114 -12.39 11.12 0.64
CA HIS A 114 -12.85 12.15 1.55
C HIS A 114 -13.65 11.57 2.71
N ALA A 115 -14.65 10.72 2.41
CA ALA A 115 -15.47 10.07 3.43
C ALA A 115 -14.64 9.21 4.40
N ALA A 116 -13.68 8.44 3.87
CA ALA A 116 -12.79 7.62 4.67
C ALA A 116 -11.85 8.43 5.57
N CYS A 117 -11.46 9.64 5.15
CA CYS A 117 -10.51 10.51 5.87
C CYS A 117 -11.19 11.68 6.60
N THR A 118 -12.51 11.68 6.77
CA THR A 118 -13.22 12.77 7.46
C THR A 118 -12.87 12.82 8.94
N ASP A 119 -12.71 11.65 9.57
CA ASP A 119 -12.31 11.53 10.98
C ASP A 119 -11.06 10.62 11.07
N MET A 120 -9.89 11.25 11.14
CA MET A 120 -8.59 10.55 11.14
C MET A 120 -8.23 9.95 12.50
N GLU A 121 -8.84 10.41 13.58
CA GLU A 121 -8.58 9.91 14.93
C GLU A 121 -9.41 8.66 15.25
N ARG A 122 -10.53 8.51 14.57
CA ARG A 122 -11.47 7.41 14.80
C ARG A 122 -10.97 6.10 14.17
N VAL A 123 -11.03 5.04 14.95
CA VAL A 123 -10.98 3.66 14.47
C VAL A 123 -12.30 3.39 13.73
N LEU A 124 -12.23 3.01 12.46
CA LEU A 124 -13.42 2.72 11.66
C LEU A 124 -14.01 1.36 12.04
N GLU A 125 -15.33 1.29 12.02
CA GLU A 125 -16.04 0.03 12.16
C GLU A 125 -15.76 -0.90 10.97
N PRO A 126 -15.73 -2.22 11.16
CA PRO A 126 -15.47 -3.17 10.05
C PRO A 126 -16.35 -2.95 8.82
N THR A 127 -17.65 -2.70 9.02
CA THR A 127 -18.60 -2.44 7.93
C THR A 127 -18.30 -1.16 7.18
N ALA A 128 -17.75 -0.13 7.83
CA ALA A 128 -17.31 1.09 7.16
C ALA A 128 -16.04 0.84 6.33
N LEU A 129 -15.13 -0.02 6.80
CA LEU A 129 -13.97 -0.44 6.03
C LEU A 129 -14.39 -1.23 4.77
N ASP A 130 -15.38 -2.11 4.88
CA ASP A 130 -15.93 -2.85 3.75
C ASP A 130 -16.56 -1.89 2.73
N GLU A 131 -17.32 -0.90 3.17
CA GLU A 131 -17.90 0.12 2.28
C GLU A 131 -16.83 0.93 1.55
N ILE A 132 -15.81 1.38 2.27
CA ILE A 132 -14.66 2.10 1.68
C ILE A 132 -13.96 1.21 0.65
N ALA A 133 -13.72 -0.05 0.96
CA ALA A 133 -13.09 -0.99 0.04
C ALA A 133 -13.90 -1.15 -1.26
N VAL A 134 -15.23 -1.27 -1.15
CA VAL A 134 -16.12 -1.37 -2.32
C VAL A 134 -16.08 -0.08 -3.14
N LEU A 135 -16.20 1.09 -2.52
CA LEU A 135 -16.18 2.37 -3.23
C LEU A 135 -14.87 2.61 -3.97
N LEU A 136 -13.73 2.30 -3.32
CA LEU A 136 -12.42 2.43 -3.95
C LEU A 136 -12.23 1.42 -5.08
N ALA A 137 -12.63 0.17 -4.88
CA ALA A 137 -12.53 -0.88 -5.90
C ALA A 137 -13.39 -0.56 -7.13
N ASP A 138 -14.61 -0.05 -6.94
CA ASP A 138 -15.50 0.37 -8.01
C ASP A 138 -14.94 1.56 -8.79
N GLY A 139 -14.39 2.56 -8.09
CA GLY A 139 -13.73 3.69 -8.73
C GLY A 139 -12.49 3.28 -9.53
N LEU A 140 -11.66 2.38 -8.99
CA LEU A 140 -10.53 1.81 -9.72
C LEU A 140 -10.99 1.04 -10.97
N LEU A 141 -12.05 0.24 -10.86
CA LEU A 141 -12.60 -0.53 -11.98
C LEU A 141 -13.16 0.37 -13.07
N ALA A 142 -13.87 1.45 -12.70
CA ALA A 142 -14.41 2.42 -13.64
C ALA A 142 -13.31 3.12 -14.46
N ASN A 143 -12.13 3.33 -13.86
CA ASN A 143 -10.97 3.95 -14.49
C ASN A 143 -9.97 2.93 -15.07
N ASN A 144 -10.35 1.65 -15.14
CA ASN A 144 -9.46 0.59 -15.60
C ASN A 144 -9.20 0.70 -17.11
N ALA A 145 -7.97 1.01 -17.47
CA ALA A 145 -7.51 1.04 -18.87
C ALA A 145 -7.31 -0.36 -19.50
N SER A 146 -7.36 -1.42 -18.72
CA SER A 146 -7.07 -2.79 -19.14
C SER A 146 -8.31 -3.51 -19.68
N ILE A 147 -9.12 -2.87 -20.53
CA ILE A 147 -10.19 -3.55 -21.29
C ILE A 147 -9.56 -4.34 -22.48
N ARG A 148 -8.35 -4.79 -22.38
CA ARG A 148 -7.83 -5.78 -23.32
C ARG A 148 -7.98 -7.16 -22.69
N ARG A 149 -8.77 -8.03 -23.38
CA ARG A 149 -8.83 -9.47 -23.18
C ARG A 149 -7.40 -10.04 -23.09
N PHE A 150 -6.87 -10.14 -21.89
CA PHE A 150 -5.80 -11.10 -21.66
C PHE A 150 -6.50 -12.42 -21.38
N GLU A 151 -6.18 -13.44 -22.18
CA GLU A 151 -6.49 -14.82 -21.87
C GLU A 151 -6.05 -15.07 -20.44
N SER A 152 -7.03 -15.24 -19.59
CA SER A 152 -6.86 -15.48 -18.15
C SER A 152 -6.20 -16.85 -18.02
N ALA A 153 -4.89 -16.88 -17.85
CA ALA A 153 -4.31 -18.01 -17.13
C ALA A 153 -5.09 -18.10 -15.82
N LEU A 154 -5.85 -19.19 -15.64
CA LEU A 154 -6.70 -19.40 -14.46
C LEU A 154 -5.85 -19.20 -13.22
N ILE A 155 -6.21 -18.19 -12.42
CA ILE A 155 -5.58 -17.97 -11.13
C ILE A 155 -6.14 -19.03 -10.20
N ASP A 156 -5.28 -19.85 -9.63
CA ASP A 156 -5.68 -20.74 -8.53
C ASP A 156 -5.75 -19.91 -7.24
N ALA A 157 -6.89 -19.25 -7.05
CA ALA A 157 -7.14 -18.40 -5.89
C ALA A 157 -6.96 -19.14 -4.56
N ARG A 158 -7.30 -20.43 -4.49
CA ARG A 158 -7.13 -21.24 -3.27
C ARG A 158 -5.67 -21.50 -2.97
N ALA A 159 -4.86 -21.81 -3.98
CA ALA A 159 -3.42 -21.98 -3.81
C ALA A 159 -2.76 -20.69 -3.35
N LEU A 160 -3.12 -19.56 -3.96
CA LEU A 160 -2.58 -18.25 -3.58
C LEU A 160 -2.98 -17.84 -2.16
N GLU A 161 -4.20 -18.15 -1.75
CA GLU A 161 -4.67 -17.90 -0.38
C GLU A 161 -3.89 -18.75 0.64
N ARG A 162 -3.63 -20.03 0.34
CA ARG A 162 -2.77 -20.88 1.19
C ARG A 162 -1.36 -20.30 1.30
N ALA A 163 -0.78 -19.83 0.18
CA ALA A 163 0.54 -19.19 0.21
C ALA A 163 0.54 -17.93 1.08
N ARG A 164 -0.46 -17.06 0.92
CA ARG A 164 -0.61 -15.82 1.71
C ARG A 164 -0.72 -16.15 3.20
N ALA A 165 -1.67 -17.01 3.58
CA ALA A 165 -1.87 -17.41 4.97
C ALA A 165 -0.59 -18.01 5.60
N HIS A 166 0.17 -18.79 4.83
CA HIS A 166 1.45 -19.34 5.30
C HIS A 166 2.49 -18.24 5.53
N LEU A 167 2.58 -17.25 4.64
CA LEU A 167 3.49 -16.10 4.81
C LEU A 167 3.12 -15.30 6.05
N ASP A 168 1.84 -15.00 6.25
CA ASP A 168 1.33 -14.25 7.40
C ASP A 168 1.60 -14.97 8.73
N ALA A 169 1.45 -16.29 8.76
CA ALA A 169 1.72 -17.11 9.94
C ALA A 169 3.23 -17.25 10.27
N ASN A 170 4.12 -16.91 9.34
CA ASN A 170 5.55 -17.18 9.47
C ASN A 170 6.43 -15.93 9.32
N LEU A 171 5.95 -14.77 9.77
CA LEU A 171 6.68 -13.49 9.67
C LEU A 171 8.06 -13.53 10.36
N GLY A 172 8.16 -14.23 11.50
CA GLY A 172 9.36 -14.26 12.33
C GLY A 172 10.50 -15.14 11.80
N ARG A 173 10.31 -15.87 10.68
CA ARG A 173 11.33 -16.79 10.14
C ARG A 173 11.47 -16.70 8.63
N THR A 174 12.55 -17.22 8.11
CA THR A 174 12.71 -17.41 6.67
C THR A 174 11.68 -18.43 6.15
N VAL A 175 10.97 -18.09 5.08
CA VAL A 175 10.09 -19.00 4.36
C VAL A 175 10.77 -19.37 3.05
N ALA A 176 11.03 -20.64 2.84
CA ALA A 176 11.68 -21.15 1.64
C ALA A 176 10.65 -21.30 0.49
N SER A 177 11.10 -21.10 -0.75
CA SER A 177 10.23 -21.30 -1.92
C SER A 177 9.66 -22.72 -1.98
N ALA A 178 10.44 -23.72 -1.60
CA ALA A 178 10.02 -25.12 -1.56
C ALA A 178 8.82 -25.36 -0.60
N GLU A 179 8.73 -24.60 0.50
CA GLU A 179 7.57 -24.67 1.40
C GLU A 179 6.30 -24.18 0.69
N LEU A 180 6.43 -23.08 -0.03
CA LEU A 180 5.30 -22.51 -0.79
C LEU A 180 4.89 -23.44 -1.96
N GLU A 181 5.85 -24.06 -2.64
CA GLU A 181 5.59 -25.07 -3.68
C GLU A 181 4.82 -26.26 -3.10
N ALA A 182 5.25 -26.79 -1.96
CA ALA A 182 4.57 -27.91 -1.29
C ALA A 182 3.12 -27.56 -0.87
N ILE A 183 2.89 -26.35 -0.36
CA ILE A 183 1.58 -25.89 0.11
C ILE A 183 0.62 -25.60 -1.04
N THR A 184 1.15 -25.06 -2.16
CA THR A 184 0.33 -24.61 -3.27
C THR A 184 0.15 -25.66 -4.35
N GLY A 185 1.08 -26.62 -4.46
CA GLY A 185 1.17 -27.53 -5.60
C GLY A 185 1.63 -26.87 -6.88
N GLN A 186 2.18 -25.65 -6.82
CA GLN A 186 2.66 -24.88 -7.96
C GLN A 186 4.17 -24.71 -7.90
N ASP A 187 4.84 -24.72 -9.06
CA ASP A 187 6.24 -24.31 -9.10
C ASP A 187 6.40 -22.82 -8.72
N ARG A 188 7.57 -22.49 -8.17
CA ARG A 188 7.88 -21.14 -7.64
C ARG A 188 7.68 -20.00 -8.65
N PHE A 189 7.91 -20.24 -9.93
CA PHE A 189 7.78 -19.21 -10.96
C PHE A 189 6.31 -18.96 -11.33
N SER A 190 5.53 -20.02 -11.44
CA SER A 190 4.08 -19.94 -11.67
C SER A 190 3.39 -19.27 -10.47
N LEU A 191 3.76 -19.68 -9.25
CA LEU A 191 3.28 -19.07 -8.03
C LEU A 191 3.61 -17.57 -7.99
N ALA A 192 4.86 -17.19 -8.25
CA ALA A 192 5.27 -15.78 -8.23
C ALA A 192 4.50 -14.92 -9.26
N ARG A 193 4.28 -15.44 -10.48
CA ARG A 193 3.49 -14.75 -11.51
C ARG A 193 2.03 -14.60 -11.10
N GLN A 194 1.40 -15.68 -10.61
CA GLN A 194 0.01 -15.64 -10.18
C GLN A 194 -0.17 -14.78 -8.93
N PHE A 195 0.75 -14.85 -7.97
CA PHE A 195 0.75 -14.05 -6.76
C PHE A 195 0.83 -12.55 -7.11
N ARG A 196 1.74 -12.17 -8.03
CA ARG A 196 1.83 -10.79 -8.52
C ARG A 196 0.54 -10.34 -9.21
N LYS A 197 -0.09 -11.20 -10.01
CA LYS A 197 -1.34 -10.89 -10.69
C LYS A 197 -2.51 -10.70 -9.71
N ALA A 198 -2.54 -11.47 -8.63
CA ALA A 198 -3.61 -11.45 -7.63
C ALA A 198 -3.40 -10.40 -6.52
N TYR A 199 -2.15 -10.15 -6.13
CA TYR A 199 -1.80 -9.31 -4.98
C TYR A 199 -0.90 -8.11 -5.33
N GLY A 200 -0.61 -7.87 -6.61
CA GLY A 200 0.21 -6.74 -7.08
C GLY A 200 1.70 -6.86 -6.79
N THR A 201 2.13 -7.86 -6.02
CA THR A 201 3.52 -8.00 -5.57
C THR A 201 3.97 -9.47 -5.51
N SER A 202 5.28 -9.72 -5.35
CA SER A 202 5.79 -11.10 -5.19
C SER A 202 5.61 -11.61 -3.76
N PRO A 203 5.59 -12.96 -3.54
CA PRO A 203 5.53 -13.54 -2.20
C PRO A 203 6.59 -13.00 -1.23
N TYR A 204 7.83 -12.82 -1.71
CA TYR A 204 8.91 -12.27 -0.91
C TYR A 204 8.66 -10.82 -0.48
N ARG A 205 8.23 -9.98 -1.41
CA ARG A 205 7.93 -8.59 -1.10
C ARG A 205 6.73 -8.47 -0.17
N TYR A 206 5.70 -9.28 -0.38
CA TYR A 206 4.56 -9.37 0.52
C TYR A 206 5.03 -9.66 1.97
N LEU A 207 5.86 -10.71 2.15
CA LEU A 207 6.42 -11.05 3.46
C LEU A 207 7.21 -9.88 4.07
N MET A 208 8.03 -9.18 3.26
CA MET A 208 8.79 -8.01 3.73
C MET A 208 7.89 -6.89 4.20
N MET A 209 6.80 -6.60 3.49
CA MET A 209 5.85 -5.57 3.88
C MET A 209 5.14 -5.92 5.18
N ARG A 210 4.66 -7.16 5.33
CA ARG A 210 4.03 -7.61 6.59
C ARG A 210 4.99 -7.50 7.78
N ARG A 211 6.27 -7.79 7.58
CA ARG A 211 7.30 -7.56 8.60
C ARG A 211 7.47 -6.09 8.93
N LEU A 212 7.48 -5.22 7.92
CA LEU A 212 7.58 -3.77 8.14
C LEU A 212 6.36 -3.21 8.86
N ASP A 213 5.15 -3.69 8.54
CA ASP A 213 3.93 -3.31 9.26
C ASP A 213 3.99 -3.74 10.72
N ARG A 214 4.44 -4.96 10.99
CA ARG A 214 4.67 -5.43 12.36
C ARG A 214 5.71 -4.58 13.08
N ALA A 215 6.84 -4.26 12.44
CA ALA A 215 7.85 -3.38 13.03
C ALA A 215 7.27 -1.99 13.39
N ARG A 216 6.43 -1.43 12.50
CA ARG A 216 5.73 -0.17 12.76
C ARG A 216 4.81 -0.26 13.99
N ALA A 217 4.04 -1.33 14.11
CA ALA A 217 3.18 -1.57 15.26
C ALA A 217 3.98 -1.67 16.57
N GLU A 218 5.08 -2.44 16.56
CA GLU A 218 5.95 -2.59 17.74
C GLU A 218 6.63 -1.27 18.15
N ILE A 219 7.09 -0.47 17.16
CA ILE A 219 7.66 0.86 17.42
C ILE A 219 6.59 1.80 17.98
N ALA A 220 5.38 1.76 17.46
CA ALA A 220 4.26 2.56 17.96
C ALA A 220 3.86 2.15 19.39
N ALA A 221 4.01 0.87 19.72
CA ALA A 221 3.82 0.35 21.09
C ALA A 221 4.98 0.70 22.05
N GLY A 222 6.03 1.39 21.57
CA GLY A 222 7.14 1.88 22.39
C GLY A 222 8.38 1.03 22.39
N LEU A 223 8.45 -0.05 21.57
CA LEU A 223 9.67 -0.84 21.47
C LEU A 223 10.80 -0.02 20.84
N GLY A 224 12.03 -0.27 21.31
CA GLY A 224 13.25 0.22 20.67
C GLY A 224 13.41 -0.34 19.24
N LEU A 225 14.07 0.40 18.36
CA LEU A 225 14.18 0.00 16.94
C LEU A 225 14.85 -1.35 16.74
N ALA A 226 15.81 -1.72 17.59
CA ALA A 226 16.48 -3.02 17.52
C ALA A 226 15.54 -4.17 17.88
N ASP A 227 14.80 -4.01 18.98
CA ASP A 227 13.84 -5.02 19.46
C ASP A 227 12.66 -5.16 18.52
N ALA A 228 12.14 -4.04 17.98
CA ALA A 228 11.09 -4.04 16.99
C ALA A 228 11.52 -4.76 15.68
N ALA A 229 12.79 -4.60 15.28
CA ALA A 229 13.33 -5.32 14.13
C ALA A 229 13.33 -6.84 14.34
N LEU A 230 13.83 -7.29 15.48
CA LEU A 230 13.86 -8.71 15.83
C LEU A 230 12.45 -9.29 15.98
N ALA A 231 11.56 -8.59 16.70
CA ALA A 231 10.16 -8.98 16.87
C ALA A 231 9.42 -9.12 15.53
N ALA A 232 9.76 -8.28 14.55
CA ALA A 232 9.18 -8.31 13.22
C ALA A 232 9.82 -9.34 12.27
N GLY A 233 10.86 -10.07 12.69
CA GLY A 233 11.51 -11.12 11.90
C GLY A 233 12.62 -10.61 10.96
N PHE A 234 13.19 -9.44 11.24
CA PHE A 234 14.44 -8.99 10.60
C PHE A 234 15.65 -9.54 11.32
N SER A 235 16.75 -9.74 10.60
CA SER A 235 18.01 -10.18 11.18
C SER A 235 18.61 -9.17 12.19
N ASP A 236 18.40 -7.88 11.90
CA ASP A 236 18.93 -6.78 12.69
C ASP A 236 18.23 -5.46 12.36
N GLN A 237 18.48 -4.43 13.18
CA GLN A 237 17.94 -3.07 12.98
C GLN A 237 18.39 -2.46 11.65
N SER A 238 19.63 -2.70 11.19
CA SER A 238 20.16 -2.12 9.97
C SER A 238 19.44 -2.67 8.73
N HIS A 239 19.14 -3.97 8.73
CA HIS A 239 18.34 -4.62 7.70
C HIS A 239 16.92 -4.02 7.67
N MET A 240 16.24 -3.94 8.82
CA MET A 240 14.94 -3.29 8.93
C MET A 240 15.00 -1.84 8.44
N THR A 241 15.98 -1.04 8.87
CA THR A 241 16.08 0.37 8.51
C THR A 241 16.23 0.57 7.00
N ARG A 242 17.06 -0.24 6.33
CA ARG A 242 17.21 -0.17 4.87
C ARG A 242 15.90 -0.51 4.15
N ARG A 243 15.20 -1.58 4.59
CA ARG A 243 13.90 -1.98 4.01
C ARG A 243 12.81 -0.95 4.28
N PHE A 244 12.76 -0.42 5.50
CA PHE A 244 11.81 0.61 5.90
C PHE A 244 11.96 1.87 5.04
N LYS A 245 13.20 2.38 4.90
CA LYS A 245 13.46 3.55 4.05
C LYS A 245 13.12 3.29 2.58
N ALA A 246 13.45 2.11 2.06
CA ALA A 246 13.16 1.74 0.67
C ALA A 246 11.64 1.59 0.39
N ASN A 247 10.81 1.36 1.41
CA ASN A 247 9.36 1.16 1.26
C ASN A 247 8.53 2.37 1.68
N TYR A 248 9.01 3.20 2.60
CA TYR A 248 8.26 4.35 3.10
C TYR A 248 8.94 5.71 2.81
N GLY A 249 10.11 5.72 2.16
CA GLY A 249 10.84 6.94 1.82
C GLY A 249 11.52 7.62 3.00
N ILE A 250 11.22 7.24 4.25
CA ILE A 250 11.75 7.81 5.50
C ILE A 250 12.32 6.70 6.40
N SER A 251 13.22 7.06 7.32
CA SER A 251 13.77 6.08 8.27
C SER A 251 12.77 5.75 9.39
N PRO A 252 12.87 4.56 10.02
CA PRO A 252 11.99 4.19 11.14
C PRO A 252 12.13 5.16 12.33
N GLY A 253 13.33 5.68 12.60
CA GLY A 253 13.52 6.67 13.66
C GLY A 253 12.93 8.04 13.32
N HIS A 254 12.88 8.42 12.04
CA HIS A 254 12.16 9.63 11.63
C HIS A 254 10.65 9.41 11.78
N TRP A 255 10.14 8.28 11.31
CA TRP A 255 8.73 7.93 11.47
C TRP A 255 8.30 7.88 12.95
N GLN A 256 9.13 7.28 13.81
CA GLN A 256 8.88 7.24 15.26
C GLN A 256 8.70 8.64 15.86
N ARG A 257 9.53 9.59 15.49
CA ARG A 257 9.40 10.99 15.94
C ARG A 257 8.12 11.66 15.45
N LEU A 258 7.74 11.41 14.18
CA LEU A 258 6.49 11.95 13.64
C LEU A 258 5.26 11.44 14.39
N VAL A 259 5.25 10.16 14.75
CA VAL A 259 4.13 9.56 15.51
C VAL A 259 4.14 10.02 16.98
N ALA A 260 5.31 10.11 17.61
CA ALA A 260 5.44 10.58 19.00
C ALA A 260 5.17 12.08 19.15
N GLY A 261 5.51 12.90 18.16
CA GLY A 261 5.26 14.34 18.14
C GLY A 261 3.82 14.74 17.81
N GLY A 262 2.97 13.79 17.43
CA GLY A 262 1.54 13.98 17.18
C GLY A 262 0.65 13.73 18.41
N GLN A 263 1.22 13.48 19.58
CA GLN A 263 0.46 13.52 20.83
C GLN A 263 0.51 14.95 21.40
N PRO A 264 -0.65 15.55 21.67
CA PRO A 264 -0.75 16.89 22.24
C PRO A 264 -0.16 16.98 23.64
#